data_1483847a557d966db3c7f74de212d6d2
#
_entry.id   1483847a557d966db3c7f74de212d6d2
#
_cell.length_a   1.000
_cell.length_b   1.000
_cell.length_c   1.000
_cell.angle_alpha   90.00
_cell.angle_beta   90.00
_cell.angle_gamma   90.00
#
_symmetry.space_group_name_H-M   'P 1'
#
loop_
_entity.id
_entity.type
_entity.pdbx_description
1 polymer ?
#
loop_
_entity_poly.entity_id
_entity_poly.type
_entity_poly.pdbx_seq_one_letter_code
_entity_poly.pdbx_strand_id
1 'polypeptide(L)'
;MTNNNNNKIELMAPAGNFESLQAGLDNGADSVYFGVEQLNMRARATVNFTMDDLPEIAQRCEAKNVRSYLTLNTIIYDHDLSVVKTLLAKAKEANITAVIASDQAVIAMARTIGMEVHISTQLNITNIETIKFYSLFADTMVLSRELSLRQVKNITEQIIKEQIKGPNGKL
;
A
#
# COMPACT_ATOMS: atom_id res chain seq x y z
N MET A 1 -32.75 0.25 -13.21
CA MET A 1 -31.42 0.41 -13.85
C MET A 1 -30.40 -0.10 -12.85
N THR A 2 -29.94 -1.33 -13.02
CA THR A 2 -28.98 -1.98 -12.14
C THR A 2 -27.60 -1.39 -12.42
N ASN A 3 -27.08 -0.56 -11.50
CA ASN A 3 -25.68 -0.17 -11.51
C ASN A 3 -24.83 -1.43 -11.28
N ASN A 4 -24.41 -2.07 -12.36
CA ASN A 4 -23.31 -3.02 -12.34
C ASN A 4 -22.00 -2.22 -12.12
N ASN A 5 -21.73 -1.78 -10.90
CA ASN A 5 -20.37 -1.55 -10.49
C ASN A 5 -19.70 -2.93 -10.46
N ASN A 6 -19.11 -3.32 -11.58
CA ASN A 6 -18.15 -4.41 -11.63
C ASN A 6 -16.98 -3.99 -10.71
N ASN A 7 -17.04 -4.34 -9.44
CA ASN A 7 -15.90 -4.27 -8.54
C ASN A 7 -14.88 -5.31 -9.03
N LYS A 8 -14.09 -4.90 -10.03
CA LYS A 8 -12.97 -5.73 -10.50
C LYS A 8 -12.03 -5.94 -9.30
N ILE A 9 -11.81 -7.21 -8.97
CA ILE A 9 -10.81 -7.55 -7.95
C ILE A 9 -9.44 -7.17 -8.48
N GLU A 10 -8.67 -6.41 -7.69
CA GLU A 10 -7.30 -6.05 -8.01
C GLU A 10 -6.36 -7.20 -7.70
N LEU A 11 -5.61 -7.65 -8.70
CA LEU A 11 -4.57 -8.65 -8.55
C LEU A 11 -3.25 -7.95 -8.21
N MET A 12 -2.79 -8.09 -6.96
CA MET A 12 -1.55 -7.49 -6.48
C MET A 12 -0.42 -8.51 -6.39
N ALA A 13 0.66 -8.31 -7.14
CA ALA A 13 1.82 -9.19 -7.18
C ALA A 13 3.00 -8.66 -6.35
N PRO A 14 3.77 -9.54 -5.66
CA PRO A 14 5.01 -9.15 -5.00
C PRO A 14 6.15 -8.97 -6.01
N ALA A 15 6.99 -7.95 -5.82
CA ALA A 15 8.21 -7.78 -6.56
C ALA A 15 9.40 -7.60 -5.59
N GLY A 16 10.40 -8.48 -5.67
CA GLY A 16 11.63 -8.38 -4.87
C GLY A 16 12.85 -7.97 -5.70
N ASN A 17 12.76 -8.07 -7.03
CA ASN A 17 13.77 -7.70 -8.01
C ASN A 17 13.10 -7.41 -9.37
N PHE A 18 13.89 -6.97 -10.35
CA PHE A 18 13.36 -6.63 -11.67
C PHE A 18 12.79 -7.84 -12.43
N GLU A 19 13.30 -9.05 -12.23
CA GLU A 19 12.77 -10.27 -12.83
C GLU A 19 11.35 -10.57 -12.33
N SER A 20 11.15 -10.53 -11.00
CA SER A 20 9.82 -10.74 -10.40
C SER A 20 8.86 -9.60 -10.70
N LEU A 21 9.34 -8.37 -10.79
CA LEU A 21 8.58 -7.22 -11.25
C LEU A 21 8.06 -7.46 -12.68
N GLN A 22 8.98 -7.79 -13.61
CA GLN A 22 8.63 -8.04 -15.00
C GLN A 22 7.66 -9.21 -15.15
N ALA A 23 7.87 -10.29 -14.38
CA ALA A 23 6.95 -11.43 -14.37
C ALA A 23 5.52 -11.03 -13.92
N GLY A 24 5.40 -10.20 -12.88
CA GLY A 24 4.10 -9.66 -12.45
C GLY A 24 3.42 -8.82 -13.53
N LEU A 25 4.18 -7.92 -14.16
CA LEU A 25 3.69 -7.03 -15.22
C LEU A 25 3.21 -7.81 -16.46
N ASP A 26 3.93 -8.85 -16.85
CA ASP A 26 3.61 -9.62 -18.06
C ASP A 26 2.49 -10.65 -17.84
N ASN A 27 2.20 -11.02 -16.58
CA ASN A 27 1.15 -11.97 -16.24
C ASN A 27 -0.13 -11.34 -15.68
N GLY A 28 -0.34 -10.05 -15.93
CA GLY A 28 -1.64 -9.41 -15.71
C GLY A 28 -1.90 -8.94 -14.28
N ALA A 29 -0.85 -8.64 -13.52
CA ALA A 29 -1.03 -7.93 -12.25
C ALA A 29 -1.65 -6.55 -12.49
N ASP A 30 -2.61 -6.16 -11.65
CA ASP A 30 -3.21 -4.81 -11.62
C ASP A 30 -2.36 -3.86 -10.77
N SER A 31 -1.59 -4.42 -9.85
CA SER A 31 -0.62 -3.68 -9.02
C SER A 31 0.54 -4.56 -8.59
N VAL A 32 1.64 -3.92 -8.22
CA VAL A 32 2.82 -4.57 -7.64
C VAL A 32 3.17 -3.91 -6.32
N TYR A 33 3.65 -4.70 -5.34
CA TYR A 33 4.22 -4.16 -4.12
C TYR A 33 5.66 -4.62 -3.93
N PHE A 34 6.49 -3.71 -3.46
CA PHE A 34 7.93 -3.93 -3.33
C PHE A 34 8.51 -3.18 -2.14
N GLY A 35 9.64 -3.65 -1.63
CA GLY A 35 10.42 -3.00 -0.59
C GLY A 35 11.71 -2.41 -1.15
N VAL A 36 12.19 -1.36 -0.50
CA VAL A 36 13.46 -0.72 -0.78
C VAL A 36 14.35 -0.87 0.44
N GLU A 37 15.60 -1.32 0.23
CA GLU A 37 16.59 -1.49 1.29
C GLU A 37 16.07 -2.30 2.49
N GLN A 38 16.34 -1.85 3.72
CA GLN A 38 15.98 -2.59 4.94
C GLN A 38 14.69 -2.09 5.62
N LEU A 39 13.98 -1.11 5.04
CA LEU A 39 12.82 -0.47 5.66
C LEU A 39 11.49 -1.21 5.41
N ASN A 40 11.53 -2.51 5.19
CA ASN A 40 10.35 -3.34 5.01
C ASN A 40 10.48 -4.69 5.73
N MET A 41 9.36 -5.35 6.04
CA MET A 41 9.35 -6.64 6.76
C MET A 41 10.03 -7.80 5.99
N ARG A 42 10.35 -7.61 4.71
CA ARG A 42 11.08 -8.57 3.87
C ARG A 42 12.57 -8.23 3.71
N ALA A 43 13.09 -7.26 4.47
CA ALA A 43 14.49 -6.79 4.41
C ALA A 43 15.56 -7.89 4.52
N ARG A 44 15.21 -9.06 5.06
CA ARG A 44 16.10 -10.23 5.12
C ARG A 44 16.14 -11.04 3.82
N ALA A 45 15.34 -10.72 2.81
CA ALA A 45 15.48 -11.30 1.48
C ALA A 45 16.76 -10.78 0.84
N THR A 46 17.48 -11.68 0.16
CA THR A 46 18.85 -11.45 -0.34
C THR A 46 18.96 -10.41 -1.47
N VAL A 47 17.84 -9.98 -2.04
CA VAL A 47 17.81 -8.97 -3.10
C VAL A 47 16.63 -8.02 -2.81
N ASN A 48 16.93 -6.75 -2.63
CA ASN A 48 15.94 -5.68 -2.48
C ASN A 48 16.28 -4.59 -3.49
N PHE A 49 15.26 -3.84 -3.91
CA PHE A 49 15.47 -2.62 -4.66
C PHE A 49 16.17 -1.55 -3.81
N THR A 50 16.83 -0.64 -4.49
CA THR A 50 17.43 0.57 -3.91
C THR A 50 16.55 1.79 -4.14
N MET A 51 16.85 2.90 -3.50
CA MET A 51 16.14 4.16 -3.75
C MET A 51 16.32 4.66 -5.20
N ASP A 52 17.42 4.31 -5.84
CA ASP A 52 17.72 4.75 -7.21
C ASP A 52 16.98 3.91 -8.27
N ASP A 53 16.40 2.78 -7.88
CA ASP A 53 15.55 1.94 -8.75
C ASP A 53 14.10 2.47 -8.87
N LEU A 54 13.67 3.38 -7.98
CA LEU A 54 12.29 3.87 -7.94
C LEU A 54 11.79 4.45 -9.29
N PRO A 55 12.56 5.28 -10.01
CA PRO A 55 12.11 5.80 -11.31
C PRO A 55 11.89 4.69 -12.35
N GLU A 56 12.78 3.69 -12.40
CA GLU A 56 12.65 2.57 -13.33
C GLU A 56 11.45 1.68 -12.99
N ILE A 57 11.22 1.39 -11.71
CA ILE A 57 10.04 0.63 -11.25
C ILE A 57 8.77 1.36 -11.68
N ALA A 58 8.67 2.66 -11.40
CA ALA A 58 7.50 3.46 -11.74
C ALA A 58 7.27 3.49 -13.26
N GLN A 59 8.31 3.73 -14.06
CA GLN A 59 8.23 3.74 -15.51
C GLN A 59 7.73 2.41 -16.09
N ARG A 60 8.24 1.28 -15.61
CA ARG A 60 7.81 -0.05 -16.06
C ARG A 60 6.35 -0.32 -15.70
N CYS A 61 5.92 0.07 -14.49
CA CYS A 61 4.54 -0.06 -14.05
C CYS A 61 3.59 0.82 -14.89
N GLU A 62 3.94 2.08 -15.09
CA GLU A 62 3.16 3.04 -15.88
C GLU A 62 2.96 2.57 -17.32
N ALA A 63 4.02 2.06 -17.96
CA ALA A 63 3.96 1.52 -19.33
C ALA A 63 2.96 0.38 -19.52
N LYS A 64 2.58 -0.31 -18.42
CA LYS A 64 1.62 -1.42 -18.40
C LYS A 64 0.28 -1.05 -17.71
N ASN A 65 0.09 0.21 -17.29
CA ASN A 65 -1.04 0.67 -16.46
C ASN A 65 -1.18 -0.15 -15.15
N VAL A 66 -0.08 -0.56 -14.55
CA VAL A 66 -0.01 -1.28 -13.27
C VAL A 66 0.34 -0.30 -12.17
N ARG A 67 -0.35 -0.37 -11.03
CA ARG A 67 -0.07 0.47 -9.87
C ARG A 67 1.16 -0.03 -9.10
N SER A 68 1.94 0.88 -8.55
CA SER A 68 3.16 0.57 -7.80
C SER A 68 3.01 0.97 -6.33
N TYR A 69 3.28 0.04 -5.40
CA TYR A 69 3.12 0.25 -3.97
C TYR A 69 4.44 0.01 -3.24
N LEU A 70 4.99 1.08 -2.65
CA LEU A 70 6.18 1.00 -1.81
C LEU A 70 5.82 0.48 -0.42
N THR A 71 6.49 -0.55 0.04
CA THR A 71 6.27 -1.14 1.37
C THR A 71 7.22 -0.53 2.40
N LEU A 72 6.65 0.19 3.38
CA LEU A 72 7.32 0.76 4.56
C LEU A 72 6.57 0.30 5.82
N ASN A 73 6.55 -1.00 6.07
CA ASN A 73 5.72 -1.62 7.10
C ASN A 73 6.54 -2.32 8.20
N THR A 74 7.74 -1.85 8.46
CA THR A 74 8.57 -2.24 9.60
C THR A 74 8.40 -1.26 10.76
N ILE A 75 8.99 -1.59 11.90
CA ILE A 75 9.10 -0.67 13.03
C ILE A 75 10.12 0.41 12.67
N ILE A 76 9.77 1.67 12.88
CA ILE A 76 10.59 2.84 12.60
C ILE A 76 11.08 3.44 13.93
N TYR A 77 12.38 3.64 14.04
CA TYR A 77 13.01 4.31 15.17
C TYR A 77 13.41 5.73 14.81
N ASP A 78 13.69 6.56 15.80
CA ASP A 78 14.05 7.97 15.58
C ASP A 78 15.20 8.17 14.59
N HIS A 79 16.19 7.26 14.59
CA HIS A 79 17.32 7.33 13.67
C HIS A 79 16.95 6.98 12.21
N ASP A 80 15.80 6.33 11.98
CA ASP A 80 15.30 5.98 10.64
C ASP A 80 14.51 7.13 9.99
N LEU A 81 13.99 8.08 10.80
CA LEU A 81 13.04 9.10 10.32
C LEU A 81 13.59 9.94 9.16
N SER A 82 14.89 10.24 9.16
CA SER A 82 15.50 11.01 8.07
C SER A 82 15.55 10.22 6.76
N VAL A 83 15.85 8.93 6.83
CA VAL A 83 15.88 8.01 5.67
C VAL A 83 14.48 7.79 5.15
N VAL A 84 13.50 7.56 6.02
CA VAL A 84 12.07 7.44 5.67
C VAL A 84 11.58 8.68 4.92
N LYS A 85 11.89 9.88 5.43
CA LYS A 85 11.53 11.14 4.78
C LYS A 85 12.11 11.26 3.38
N THR A 86 13.38 10.91 3.21
CA THR A 86 14.06 10.93 1.91
C THR A 86 13.45 9.92 0.95
N LEU A 87 13.19 8.69 1.41
CA LEU A 87 12.59 7.64 0.61
C LEU A 87 11.17 8.01 0.14
N LEU A 88 10.34 8.54 1.03
CA LEU A 88 8.99 9.00 0.68
C LEU A 88 9.03 10.14 -0.36
N ALA A 89 9.97 11.09 -0.21
CA ALA A 89 10.13 12.17 -1.17
C ALA A 89 10.53 11.65 -2.56
N LYS A 90 11.53 10.76 -2.63
CA LYS A 90 11.96 10.11 -3.89
C LYS A 90 10.84 9.27 -4.50
N ALA A 91 10.08 8.53 -3.70
CA ALA A 91 8.95 7.73 -4.18
C ALA A 91 7.84 8.62 -4.77
N LYS A 92 7.55 9.75 -4.14
CA LYS A 92 6.59 10.74 -4.65
C LYS A 92 7.06 11.37 -5.96
N GLU A 93 8.34 11.76 -6.03
CA GLU A 93 8.96 12.32 -7.23
C GLU A 93 8.95 11.32 -8.40
N ALA A 94 9.19 10.04 -8.12
CA ALA A 94 9.13 8.96 -9.10
C ALA A 94 7.69 8.56 -9.51
N ASN A 95 6.65 9.19 -8.97
CA ASN A 95 5.24 8.84 -9.19
C ASN A 95 4.86 7.40 -8.71
N ILE A 96 5.49 6.90 -7.66
CA ILE A 96 4.99 5.69 -6.99
C ILE A 96 3.58 5.95 -6.48
N THR A 97 2.65 5.03 -6.77
CA THR A 97 1.21 5.25 -6.58
C THR A 97 0.84 5.40 -5.10
N ALA A 98 1.33 4.52 -4.23
CA ALA A 98 0.99 4.54 -2.80
C ALA A 98 2.13 3.96 -1.94
N VAL A 99 2.04 4.22 -0.64
CA VAL A 99 2.87 3.56 0.37
C VAL A 99 2.02 2.62 1.23
N ILE A 100 2.50 1.40 1.45
CA ILE A 100 1.93 0.44 2.41
C ILE A 100 2.66 0.62 3.74
N ALA A 101 1.99 1.16 4.75
CA ALA A 101 2.58 1.57 6.01
C ALA A 101 1.91 0.94 7.24
N SER A 102 2.66 0.79 8.32
CA SER A 102 2.17 0.40 9.64
C SER A 102 2.56 1.39 10.74
N ASP A 103 3.61 2.16 10.53
CA ASP A 103 4.08 3.15 11.50
C ASP A 103 3.37 4.49 11.32
N GLN A 104 2.93 5.11 12.41
CA GLN A 104 2.19 6.37 12.40
C GLN A 104 3.01 7.54 11.87
N ALA A 105 4.34 7.53 12.08
CA ALA A 105 5.21 8.57 11.54
C ALA A 105 5.28 8.47 10.00
N VAL A 106 5.38 7.25 9.46
CA VAL A 106 5.34 7.01 8.00
C VAL A 106 4.00 7.48 7.41
N ILE A 107 2.88 7.11 8.05
CA ILE A 107 1.53 7.52 7.63
C ILE A 107 1.42 9.05 7.60
N ALA A 108 1.83 9.73 8.69
CA ALA A 108 1.78 11.17 8.78
C ALA A 108 2.66 11.87 7.73
N MET A 109 3.91 11.40 7.55
CA MET A 109 4.84 11.95 6.55
C MET A 109 4.30 11.77 5.12
N ALA A 110 3.80 10.58 4.77
CA ALA A 110 3.24 10.30 3.46
C ALA A 110 2.02 11.21 3.17
N ARG A 111 1.13 11.38 4.15
CA ARG A 111 -0.02 12.29 4.04
C ARG A 111 0.42 13.74 3.83
N THR A 112 1.45 14.20 4.54
CA THR A 112 1.96 15.57 4.43
C THR A 112 2.41 15.92 3.01
N ILE A 113 2.99 14.95 2.28
CA ILE A 113 3.43 15.15 0.89
C ILE A 113 2.36 14.77 -0.14
N GLY A 114 1.13 14.46 0.30
CA GLY A 114 0.03 14.08 -0.58
C GLY A 114 0.22 12.73 -1.28
N MET A 115 0.88 11.77 -0.63
CA MET A 115 1.01 10.40 -1.10
C MET A 115 -0.15 9.54 -0.61
N GLU A 116 -0.69 8.66 -1.46
CA GLU A 116 -1.75 7.70 -1.07
C GLU A 116 -1.18 6.71 -0.05
N VAL A 117 -1.95 6.42 1.01
CA VAL A 117 -1.55 5.52 2.09
C VAL A 117 -2.46 4.29 2.11
N HIS A 118 -1.85 3.12 2.12
CA HIS A 118 -2.49 1.85 2.38
C HIS A 118 -2.04 1.32 3.75
N ILE A 119 -2.99 0.97 4.61
CA ILE A 119 -2.67 0.41 5.92
C ILE A 119 -2.28 -1.06 5.78
N SER A 120 -1.08 -1.38 6.29
CA SER A 120 -0.55 -2.74 6.29
C SER A 120 -1.31 -3.67 7.25
N THR A 121 -1.30 -4.98 6.96
CA THR A 121 -1.75 -6.05 7.87
C THR A 121 -1.11 -5.99 9.25
N GLN A 122 0.06 -5.38 9.39
CA GLN A 122 0.77 -5.21 10.66
C GLN A 122 -0.03 -4.41 11.70
N LEU A 123 -1.00 -3.61 11.27
CA LEU A 123 -1.88 -2.86 12.17
C LEU A 123 -3.10 -3.65 12.65
N ASN A 124 -3.22 -4.93 12.26
CA ASN A 124 -4.22 -5.88 12.77
C ASN A 124 -5.66 -5.34 12.78
N ILE A 125 -6.10 -4.77 11.66
CA ILE A 125 -7.46 -4.22 11.54
C ILE A 125 -8.48 -5.36 11.56
N THR A 126 -9.32 -5.37 12.61
CA THR A 126 -10.28 -6.46 12.86
C THR A 126 -11.72 -5.99 13.06
N ASN A 127 -11.97 -4.69 13.14
CA ASN A 127 -13.29 -4.15 13.46
C ASN A 127 -13.54 -2.80 12.82
N ILE A 128 -14.82 -2.40 12.79
CA ILE A 128 -15.26 -1.17 12.11
C ILE A 128 -14.73 0.11 12.76
N GLU A 129 -14.57 0.14 14.07
CA GLU A 129 -14.08 1.34 14.76
C GLU A 129 -12.61 1.62 14.41
N THR A 130 -11.80 0.57 14.27
CA THR A 130 -10.43 0.70 13.79
C THR A 130 -10.40 1.19 12.34
N ILE A 131 -11.33 0.75 11.50
CA ILE A 131 -11.47 1.25 10.12
C ILE A 131 -11.83 2.73 10.12
N LYS A 132 -12.82 3.16 10.92
CA LYS A 132 -13.18 4.58 11.05
C LYS A 132 -11.99 5.42 11.48
N PHE A 133 -11.19 4.94 12.42
CA PHE A 133 -9.99 5.64 12.87
C PHE A 133 -8.99 5.82 11.73
N TYR A 134 -8.63 4.72 11.04
CA TYR A 134 -7.63 4.79 9.97
C TYR A 134 -8.16 5.41 8.68
N SER A 135 -9.47 5.46 8.46
CA SER A 135 -10.05 6.16 7.30
C SER A 135 -9.76 7.66 7.29
N LEU A 136 -9.38 8.24 8.42
CA LEU A 136 -8.90 9.63 8.49
C LEU A 136 -7.56 9.82 7.78
N PHE A 137 -6.79 8.76 7.58
CA PHE A 137 -5.41 8.81 7.09
C PHE A 137 -5.17 8.01 5.82
N ALA A 138 -5.98 6.99 5.54
CA ALA A 138 -5.73 6.02 4.48
C ALA A 138 -6.96 5.73 3.64
N ASP A 139 -6.71 5.37 2.38
CA ASP A 139 -7.73 5.07 1.38
C ASP A 139 -7.91 3.57 1.16
N THR A 140 -6.98 2.76 1.64
CA THR A 140 -7.02 1.30 1.56
C THR A 140 -6.52 0.70 2.86
N MET A 141 -7.19 -0.35 3.33
CA MET A 141 -6.82 -1.04 4.57
C MET A 141 -6.78 -2.54 4.33
N VAL A 142 -5.64 -3.15 4.69
CA VAL A 142 -5.51 -4.60 4.64
C VAL A 142 -6.00 -5.17 5.96
N LEU A 143 -7.11 -5.90 5.91
CA LEU A 143 -7.71 -6.52 7.08
C LEU A 143 -6.82 -7.63 7.65
N SER A 144 -6.93 -7.88 8.95
CA SER A 144 -6.21 -8.94 9.63
C SER A 144 -6.56 -10.32 9.06
N ARG A 145 -5.55 -11.19 8.96
CA ARG A 145 -5.70 -12.56 8.45
C ARG A 145 -6.47 -13.49 9.38
N GLU A 146 -6.64 -13.11 10.65
CA GLU A 146 -7.38 -13.82 11.66
C GLU A 146 -8.91 -13.74 11.48
N LEU A 147 -9.38 -12.85 10.60
CA LEU A 147 -10.80 -12.68 10.31
C LEU A 147 -11.35 -13.84 9.47
N SER A 148 -12.51 -14.34 9.86
CA SER A 148 -13.32 -15.22 9.01
C SER A 148 -13.98 -14.44 7.88
N LEU A 149 -14.34 -15.10 6.77
CA LEU A 149 -15.07 -14.47 5.66
C LEU A 149 -16.36 -13.78 6.11
N ARG A 150 -17.06 -14.31 7.11
CA ARG A 150 -18.27 -13.69 7.68
C ARG A 150 -17.95 -12.35 8.33
N GLN A 151 -16.84 -12.27 9.08
CA GLN A 151 -16.40 -11.01 9.72
C GLN A 151 -15.96 -9.99 8.67
N VAL A 152 -15.22 -10.42 7.63
CA VAL A 152 -14.85 -9.55 6.50
C VAL A 152 -16.11 -8.99 5.83
N LYS A 153 -17.09 -9.86 5.52
CA LYS A 153 -18.36 -9.44 4.94
C LYS A 153 -19.09 -8.41 5.81
N ASN A 154 -19.20 -8.66 7.11
CA ASN A 154 -19.86 -7.74 8.03
C ASN A 154 -19.17 -6.37 8.06
N ILE A 155 -17.84 -6.34 8.04
CA ILE A 155 -17.07 -5.09 8.01
C ILE A 155 -17.33 -4.33 6.71
N THR A 156 -17.25 -5.01 5.56
CA THR A 156 -17.48 -4.37 4.25
C THR A 156 -18.91 -3.84 4.11
N GLU A 157 -19.91 -4.57 4.60
CA GLU A 157 -21.30 -4.10 4.64
C GLU A 157 -21.46 -2.85 5.52
N GLN A 158 -20.76 -2.77 6.66
CA GLN A 158 -20.79 -1.59 7.52
C GLN A 158 -20.09 -0.40 6.87
N ILE A 159 -18.95 -0.58 6.20
CA ILE A 159 -18.27 0.48 5.43
C ILE A 159 -19.24 1.11 4.44
N ILE A 160 -19.95 0.29 3.67
CA ILE A 160 -20.92 0.74 2.68
C ILE A 160 -22.10 1.47 3.35
N LYS A 161 -22.69 0.86 4.39
CA LYS A 161 -23.84 1.40 5.11
C LYS A 161 -23.55 2.76 5.76
N GLU A 162 -22.38 2.91 6.35
CA GLU A 162 -21.98 4.11 7.06
C GLU A 162 -21.24 5.12 6.15
N GLN A 163 -21.08 4.78 4.86
CA GLN A 163 -20.41 5.60 3.85
C GLN A 163 -19.00 6.05 4.29
N ILE A 164 -18.26 5.14 4.94
CA ILE A 164 -16.90 5.43 5.38
C ILE A 164 -16.01 5.62 4.16
N LYS A 165 -15.23 6.68 4.14
CA LYS A 165 -14.33 7.03 3.03
C LYS A 165 -12.99 7.50 3.57
N GLY A 166 -11.95 7.15 2.84
CA GLY A 166 -10.61 7.68 3.07
C GLY A 166 -10.44 9.11 2.52
N PRO A 167 -9.24 9.68 2.69
CA PRO A 167 -8.98 11.08 2.32
C PRO A 167 -9.16 11.41 0.83
N ASN A 168 -9.01 10.40 -0.06
CA ASN A 168 -9.22 10.57 -1.51
C ASN A 168 -10.63 10.12 -1.95
N GLY A 169 -11.54 9.92 -1.00
CA GLY A 169 -12.93 9.53 -1.27
C GLY A 169 -13.14 8.06 -1.60
N LYS A 170 -12.10 7.23 -1.44
CA LYS A 170 -12.13 5.77 -1.58
C LYS A 170 -12.29 5.11 -0.21
N LEU A 171 -12.79 3.89 -0.20
CA LEU A 171 -12.67 2.83 0.82
C LEU A 171 -13.58 1.68 0.43
#